data_c2194529c5f98c1aef51ef9cd933297d
#
_entry.id   c2194529c5f98c1aef51ef9cd933297d
#
_cell.length_a   1.000
_cell.length_b   1.000
_cell.length_c   1.000
_cell.angle_alpha   90.00
_cell.angle_beta   90.00
_cell.angle_gamma   90.00
#
_symmetry.space_group_name_H-M   'P 1'
#
loop_
_entity.id
_entity.type
_entity.pdbx_description
1 polymer ?
#
loop_
_entity_poly.entity_id
_entity_poly.type
_entity_poly.pdbx_seq_one_letter_code
_entity_poly.pdbx_strand_id
1 'polypeptide(L)'
;MSYRPESHQLAGERAVRGRDGQGRPADHYDHHHPHASNPARGGAPRERDINRPNAPASRLLGRPGGQVRLGRVAFWTIVGTLVVLAAWTTLSATYLAFHDDALRRLMRHQAEVQSSYEDRIAEMRLRIDRAASREKVDQDQISTKLEQIVKRQSILEGRANMLGTLADPNGAAGKSRKPDSAGNDKGAWLEPHGFSALFARLMGRKPDPAAVLARLNESLDRVDTRETATLAAMEENFEGKAQRLRTALNDVGVRVGKPEGIGGPFIPVKLVNDGNFERHVARIHQARAHLERLTRTLATVPLRKPVEGELDESSGFGVRTDPFIGKPAMHTGIDFRGDSGDPVHATAAGTVTEAGWSGGYGRMVEIDHGNGFATRYGHMSKIDVKVGQSIKIGQVIGEIGSTGRSTGPHLHYETRIDGDAVNPQKFLHAGEKLGLIASQ
;
A
#
# COMPACT_ATOMS: atom_id res chain seq x y z
N MET A 1 27.93 21.46 59.91
CA MET A 1 29.25 20.89 59.55
C MET A 1 29.33 20.69 58.09
N SER A 2 30.12 21.56 57.47
CA SER A 2 30.44 21.62 56.05
C SER A 2 31.37 20.50 55.64
N TYR A 3 31.16 19.91 54.50
CA TYR A 3 32.24 19.32 53.73
C TYR A 3 31.89 19.34 52.23
N ARG A 4 32.57 20.17 51.52
CA ARG A 4 33.02 20.08 50.14
C ARG A 4 34.54 19.86 50.22
N PRO A 5 35.24 19.15 49.39
CA PRO A 5 35.65 19.44 48.02
C PRO A 5 35.74 18.16 47.16
N GLU A 6 36.21 18.03 45.96
CA GLU A 6 37.13 18.74 45.07
C GLU A 6 37.03 18.23 43.65
N SER A 7 37.32 19.10 42.74
CA SER A 7 37.53 18.93 41.31
C SER A 7 38.78 18.13 40.97
N HIS A 8 38.75 17.29 39.95
CA HIS A 8 39.92 16.93 39.15
C HIS A 8 39.64 17.07 37.66
N GLN A 9 40.24 18.13 37.09
CA GLN A 9 40.61 18.29 35.69
C GLN A 9 41.82 17.40 35.39
N LEU A 10 41.82 16.79 34.20
CA LEU A 10 42.98 16.49 33.36
C LEU A 10 42.40 16.29 31.97
N ALA A 11 42.49 17.16 31.07
CA ALA A 11 43.54 17.60 30.14
C ALA A 11 44.22 16.41 29.40
N GLY A 12 43.99 16.36 28.11
CA GLY A 12 44.65 15.41 27.20
C GLY A 12 44.31 15.72 25.74
N GLU A 13 44.83 16.83 25.24
CA GLU A 13 45.01 17.11 23.79
C GLU A 13 45.75 15.96 23.13
N ARG A 14 45.31 15.59 21.93
CA ARG A 14 46.20 15.30 20.81
C ARG A 14 45.48 15.50 19.48
N ALA A 15 45.87 16.57 18.84
CA ALA A 15 45.78 16.84 17.44
C ALA A 15 46.67 15.86 16.65
N VAL A 16 46.14 15.31 15.57
CA VAL A 16 46.93 14.84 14.43
C VAL A 16 46.37 15.41 13.15
N ARG A 17 47.19 16.26 12.58
CA ARG A 17 47.13 16.78 11.20
C ARG A 17 47.41 15.65 10.21
N GLY A 18 46.89 15.83 9.02
CA GLY A 18 47.43 15.34 7.76
C GLY A 18 46.38 14.64 6.94
N ARG A 19 46.14 14.88 5.74
CA ARG A 19 46.83 15.56 4.63
C ARG A 19 45.96 15.26 3.39
N ASP A 20 45.75 16.27 2.62
CA ASP A 20 45.57 16.29 1.17
C ASP A 20 45.48 14.97 0.43
N GLY A 21 44.43 14.88 -0.38
CA GLY A 21 44.29 13.85 -1.39
C GLY A 21 43.20 14.27 -2.40
N GLN A 22 43.58 15.13 -3.31
CA GLN A 22 42.95 15.36 -4.60
C GLN A 22 42.64 14.03 -5.28
N GLY A 23 41.51 13.95 -5.92
CA GLY A 23 41.17 12.83 -6.79
C GLY A 23 39.73 12.86 -7.26
N ARG A 24 39.40 13.82 -8.13
CA ARG A 24 38.34 13.59 -9.10
C ARG A 24 38.88 12.64 -10.16
N PRO A 25 38.08 11.74 -10.64
CA PRO A 25 37.86 11.68 -12.07
C PRO A 25 36.39 11.86 -12.42
N ALA A 26 36.19 12.78 -13.32
CA ALA A 26 35.04 12.91 -14.14
C ALA A 26 35.03 11.76 -15.14
N ASP A 27 34.09 10.85 -15.03
CA ASP A 27 33.81 9.94 -16.12
C ASP A 27 32.82 10.60 -17.07
N HIS A 28 33.40 11.09 -18.13
CA HIS A 28 32.76 11.39 -19.40
C HIS A 28 32.22 10.08 -19.98
N TYR A 29 30.94 9.92 -20.01
CA TYR A 29 30.31 9.00 -20.94
C TYR A 29 30.07 9.71 -22.27
N ASP A 30 31.03 9.46 -23.17
CA ASP A 30 30.92 9.75 -24.59
C ASP A 30 29.70 9.05 -25.20
N HIS A 31 28.75 9.83 -25.64
CA HIS A 31 27.73 9.39 -26.58
C HIS A 31 28.33 9.30 -27.97
N HIS A 32 28.80 8.15 -28.35
CA HIS A 32 29.08 7.83 -29.73
C HIS A 32 27.77 7.74 -30.51
N HIS A 33 27.44 8.80 -31.25
CA HIS A 33 26.62 8.72 -32.43
C HIS A 33 27.44 8.12 -33.57
N PRO A 34 26.99 7.09 -34.25
CA PRO A 34 27.57 6.71 -35.53
C PRO A 34 27.05 7.68 -36.60
N HIS A 35 27.92 8.48 -37.08
CA HIS A 35 27.75 9.24 -38.31
C HIS A 35 27.49 8.29 -39.49
N ALA A 36 26.37 8.41 -40.13
CA ALA A 36 26.13 7.90 -41.43
C ALA A 36 26.98 8.69 -42.43
N SER A 37 28.01 8.09 -42.90
CA SER A 37 28.82 8.58 -43.99
C SER A 37 28.06 8.48 -45.30
N ASN A 38 27.80 9.61 -45.86
CA ASN A 38 27.34 9.84 -47.21
C ASN A 38 28.52 9.65 -48.18
N PRO A 39 28.50 8.79 -49.15
CA PRO A 39 29.48 8.86 -50.23
C PRO A 39 28.95 9.77 -51.32
N ALA A 40 29.72 10.82 -51.51
CA ALA A 40 29.62 11.79 -52.55
C ALA A 40 30.02 11.18 -53.93
N ARG A 41 29.39 11.81 -54.93
CA ARG A 41 30.01 12.19 -56.19
C ARG A 41 30.67 11.08 -56.98
N GLY A 42 29.91 10.49 -57.90
CA GLY A 42 30.44 9.93 -59.14
C GLY A 42 30.41 10.99 -60.21
N GLY A 43 31.58 11.27 -60.69
CA GLY A 43 31.90 12.33 -61.63
C GLY A 43 31.40 12.04 -63.03
N ALA A 44 31.12 13.10 -63.68
CA ALA A 44 30.89 13.18 -65.12
C ALA A 44 32.13 12.67 -65.88
N PRO A 45 31.97 11.93 -66.97
CA PRO A 45 33.08 11.69 -67.83
C PRO A 45 33.24 12.88 -68.79
N ARG A 46 34.46 13.33 -68.84
CA ARG A 46 35.01 14.31 -69.70
C ARG A 46 34.79 13.90 -71.14
N GLU A 47 34.30 14.81 -71.95
CA GLU A 47 34.56 14.92 -73.37
C GLU A 47 36.05 14.69 -73.68
N ARG A 48 36.35 13.77 -74.53
CA ARG A 48 37.61 13.70 -75.23
C ARG A 48 37.37 14.17 -76.66
N ASP A 49 37.81 15.37 -76.89
CA ASP A 49 38.22 15.88 -78.14
C ASP A 49 39.24 14.91 -78.79
N ILE A 50 38.93 14.43 -79.91
CA ILE A 50 39.94 13.88 -80.84
C ILE A 50 39.63 14.42 -82.27
N ASN A 51 40.16 15.53 -82.49
CA ASN A 51 41.09 15.85 -83.53
C ASN A 51 40.82 15.27 -84.94
N ARG A 52 40.49 16.22 -85.76
CA ARG A 52 40.64 16.11 -87.27
C ARG A 52 42.09 15.68 -87.52
N PRO A 53 42.28 15.03 -88.73
CA PRO A 53 42.76 15.83 -89.85
C PRO A 53 42.23 15.41 -91.23
N ASN A 54 42.17 16.48 -92.01
CA ASN A 54 42.60 16.64 -93.38
C ASN A 54 42.08 15.72 -94.47
N ALA A 55 41.49 16.41 -95.35
CA ALA A 55 41.34 16.10 -96.76
C ALA A 55 42.67 15.79 -97.42
N PRO A 56 42.68 15.13 -98.56
CA PRO A 56 42.77 15.97 -99.74
C PRO A 56 41.82 15.61 -100.94
N ALA A 57 41.70 16.64 -101.71
CA ALA A 57 41.08 16.66 -102.97
C ALA A 57 41.83 15.82 -104.03
N SER A 58 41.15 15.32 -105.01
CA SER A 58 41.44 15.39 -106.42
C SER A 58 40.39 14.65 -107.22
N ARG A 59 39.72 15.40 -108.00
CA ARG A 59 39.73 15.41 -109.45
C ARG A 59 39.55 14.03 -110.14
N LEU A 60 38.50 13.99 -110.88
CA LEU A 60 38.54 13.77 -112.37
C LEU A 60 37.09 13.68 -112.90
N LEU A 61 36.63 14.66 -113.53
CA LEU A 61 36.36 14.79 -114.95
C LEU A 61 36.12 13.47 -115.71
N GLY A 62 34.95 13.37 -116.25
CA GLY A 62 34.58 12.39 -117.25
C GLY A 62 33.14 12.51 -117.64
N ARG A 63 32.90 13.43 -118.58
CA ARG A 63 31.74 13.35 -119.50
C ARG A 63 32.06 12.31 -120.52
N PRO A 64 31.07 11.52 -120.98
CA PRO A 64 30.22 12.02 -122.08
C PRO A 64 28.75 11.58 -121.91
N GLY A 65 27.94 12.42 -122.51
CA GLY A 65 26.57 12.15 -122.82
C GLY A 65 26.32 11.04 -123.81
N GLY A 66 25.58 10.10 -123.36
CA GLY A 66 24.93 9.15 -124.19
C GLY A 66 23.43 9.37 -124.07
N GLN A 67 22.87 9.97 -125.07
CA GLN A 67 21.41 10.00 -125.18
C GLN A 67 20.91 8.56 -125.41
N VAL A 68 20.38 7.98 -124.40
CA VAL A 68 19.64 6.71 -124.46
C VAL A 68 18.26 7.03 -125.01
N ARG A 69 18.06 6.74 -126.35
CA ARG A 69 16.73 6.73 -126.90
C ARG A 69 15.97 5.51 -126.40
N LEU A 70 15.19 5.75 -125.28
CA LEU A 70 14.29 4.74 -124.76
C LEU A 70 13.10 4.55 -125.72
N GLY A 71 12.95 3.33 -126.25
CA GLY A 71 11.77 2.95 -126.98
C GLY A 71 10.48 3.18 -126.12
N ARG A 72 9.38 3.52 -126.74
CA ARG A 72 8.12 3.80 -126.07
C ARG A 72 7.72 2.76 -125.03
N VAL A 73 8.02 1.49 -125.18
CA VAL A 73 7.72 0.41 -124.27
C VAL A 73 8.62 0.51 -123.03
N ALA A 74 9.93 0.71 -123.21
CA ALA A 74 10.88 0.86 -122.11
C ALA A 74 10.55 2.13 -121.27
N PHE A 75 10.10 3.22 -121.85
CA PHE A 75 9.67 4.40 -121.11
C PHE A 75 8.45 4.08 -120.21
N TRP A 76 7.42 3.45 -120.70
CA TRP A 76 6.22 3.12 -119.93
C TRP A 76 6.47 2.04 -118.89
N THR A 77 7.40 1.11 -119.11
CA THR A 77 7.82 0.13 -118.10
C THR A 77 8.57 0.83 -116.91
N ILE A 78 9.47 1.77 -117.23
CA ILE A 78 10.19 2.54 -116.25
C ILE A 78 9.21 3.44 -115.45
N VAL A 79 8.28 4.09 -116.13
CA VAL A 79 7.27 4.93 -115.45
C VAL A 79 6.37 4.04 -114.63
N GLY A 80 5.92 2.89 -115.10
CA GLY A 80 5.09 1.95 -114.40
C GLY A 80 5.81 1.43 -113.10
N THR A 81 7.10 1.05 -113.24
CA THR A 81 7.89 0.61 -112.09
C THR A 81 8.13 1.70 -111.09
N LEU A 82 8.36 2.97 -111.53
CA LEU A 82 8.50 4.14 -110.67
C LEU A 82 7.21 4.44 -109.88
N VAL A 83 6.06 4.34 -110.54
CA VAL A 83 4.75 4.54 -109.93
C VAL A 83 4.49 3.45 -108.88
N VAL A 84 4.80 2.18 -109.21
CA VAL A 84 4.65 1.09 -108.25
C VAL A 84 5.60 1.25 -107.08
N LEU A 85 6.86 1.65 -107.30
CA LEU A 85 7.82 1.94 -106.23
C LEU A 85 7.39 3.14 -105.36
N ALA A 86 6.88 4.21 -106.01
CA ALA A 86 6.37 5.36 -105.27
C ALA A 86 5.13 4.98 -104.42
N ALA A 87 4.24 4.19 -105.01
CA ALA A 87 3.10 3.65 -104.25
C ALA A 87 3.53 2.75 -103.13
N TRP A 88 4.52 1.91 -103.31
CA TRP A 88 5.07 1.01 -102.31
C TRP A 88 5.78 1.80 -101.20
N THR A 89 6.58 2.81 -101.54
CA THR A 89 7.26 3.66 -100.50
C THR A 89 6.29 4.50 -99.69
N THR A 90 5.23 5.05 -100.36
CA THR A 90 4.20 5.78 -99.65
C THR A 90 3.38 4.86 -98.70
N LEU A 91 3.02 3.68 -99.17
CA LEU A 91 2.31 2.68 -98.33
C LEU A 91 3.17 2.21 -97.16
N SER A 92 4.45 1.91 -97.44
CA SER A 92 5.40 1.52 -96.43
C SER A 92 5.66 2.61 -95.38
N ALA A 93 5.82 3.86 -95.87
CA ALA A 93 6.00 5.02 -94.95
C ALA A 93 4.76 5.26 -94.09
N THR A 94 3.55 5.17 -94.68
CA THR A 94 2.30 5.30 -93.92
C THR A 94 2.12 4.15 -92.94
N TYR A 95 2.46 2.93 -93.29
CA TYR A 95 2.42 1.77 -92.42
C TYR A 95 3.38 1.93 -91.26
N LEU A 96 4.64 2.33 -91.49
CA LEU A 96 5.61 2.59 -90.40
C LEU A 96 5.18 3.71 -89.47
N ALA A 97 4.67 4.82 -90.05
CA ALA A 97 4.18 5.95 -89.24
C ALA A 97 2.98 5.54 -88.32
N PHE A 98 2.08 4.73 -88.91
CA PHE A 98 0.93 4.25 -88.16
C PHE A 98 1.32 3.20 -87.08
N HIS A 99 2.27 2.33 -87.44
CA HIS A 99 2.80 1.32 -86.55
C HIS A 99 3.54 1.96 -85.35
N ASP A 100 4.36 2.97 -85.62
CA ASP A 100 5.07 3.71 -84.56
C ASP A 100 4.13 4.47 -83.67
N ASP A 101 3.09 5.11 -84.22
CA ASP A 101 2.11 5.84 -83.39
C ASP A 101 1.25 4.88 -82.56
N ALA A 102 0.87 3.75 -83.10
CA ALA A 102 0.16 2.69 -82.38
C ALA A 102 1.03 2.10 -81.20
N LEU A 103 2.30 1.81 -81.48
CA LEU A 103 3.25 1.34 -80.51
C LEU A 103 3.45 2.40 -79.38
N ARG A 104 3.63 3.66 -79.76
CA ARG A 104 3.77 4.76 -78.76
C ARG A 104 2.51 4.94 -77.89
N ARG A 105 1.31 4.80 -78.47
CA ARG A 105 0.05 4.83 -77.70
C ARG A 105 -0.05 3.63 -76.76
N LEU A 106 0.27 2.42 -77.24
CA LEU A 106 0.30 1.23 -76.37
C LEU A 106 1.30 1.35 -75.20
N MET A 107 2.54 1.80 -75.49
CA MET A 107 3.55 2.02 -74.47
C MET A 107 3.13 3.12 -73.47
N ARG A 108 2.52 4.20 -73.92
CA ARG A 108 1.99 5.26 -73.03
C ARG A 108 0.87 4.69 -72.21
N HIS A 109 -0.05 3.95 -72.75
CA HIS A 109 -1.14 3.35 -71.98
C HIS A 109 -0.62 2.32 -70.96
N GLN A 110 0.37 1.51 -71.33
CA GLN A 110 1.02 0.57 -70.46
C GLN A 110 1.78 1.27 -69.34
N ALA A 111 2.50 2.38 -69.62
CA ALA A 111 3.18 3.19 -68.64
C ALA A 111 2.18 3.89 -67.68
N GLU A 112 1.05 4.38 -68.20
CA GLU A 112 -0.01 5.00 -67.41
C GLU A 112 -0.70 3.98 -66.48
N VAL A 113 -0.99 2.79 -66.97
CA VAL A 113 -1.53 1.70 -66.15
C VAL A 113 -0.52 1.27 -65.10
N GLN A 114 0.76 1.15 -65.45
CA GLN A 114 1.80 0.78 -64.50
C GLN A 114 1.97 1.84 -63.43
N SER A 115 2.03 3.13 -63.78
CA SER A 115 2.10 4.22 -62.78
C SER A 115 0.89 4.23 -61.84
N SER A 116 -0.31 3.99 -62.41
CA SER A 116 -1.53 3.92 -61.58
C SER A 116 -1.53 2.74 -60.60
N TYR A 117 -0.93 1.61 -60.96
CA TYR A 117 -0.73 0.49 -60.04
C TYR A 117 0.33 0.80 -58.97
N GLU A 118 1.44 1.45 -59.37
CA GLU A 118 2.49 1.86 -58.41
C GLU A 118 1.94 2.87 -57.43
N ASP A 119 1.14 3.84 -57.86
CA ASP A 119 0.48 4.80 -56.98
C ASP A 119 -0.49 4.12 -56.00
N ARG A 120 -1.28 3.16 -56.47
CA ARG A 120 -2.16 2.35 -55.63
C ARG A 120 -1.39 1.50 -54.62
N ILE A 121 -0.30 0.89 -55.03
CA ILE A 121 0.56 0.11 -54.13
C ILE A 121 1.19 1.04 -53.08
N ALA A 122 1.67 2.21 -53.51
CA ALA A 122 2.21 3.18 -52.59
C ALA A 122 1.16 3.67 -51.55
N GLU A 123 -0.06 3.98 -52.01
CA GLU A 123 -1.16 4.36 -51.14
C GLU A 123 -1.53 3.24 -50.15
N MET A 124 -1.64 1.98 -50.64
CA MET A 124 -1.92 0.84 -49.77
C MET A 124 -0.82 0.60 -48.77
N ARG A 125 0.46 0.74 -49.13
CA ARG A 125 1.60 0.64 -48.20
C ARG A 125 1.50 1.71 -47.10
N LEU A 126 1.23 2.97 -47.47
CA LEU A 126 1.02 4.05 -46.53
C LEU A 126 -0.16 3.78 -45.57
N ARG A 127 -1.23 3.19 -46.10
CA ARG A 127 -2.37 2.79 -45.24
C ARG A 127 -2.00 1.68 -44.24
N ILE A 128 -1.26 0.66 -44.73
CA ILE A 128 -0.78 -0.45 -43.88
C ILE A 128 0.20 0.09 -42.83
N ASP A 129 1.16 0.94 -43.19
CA ASP A 129 2.14 1.50 -42.27
C ASP A 129 1.46 2.39 -41.22
N ARG A 130 0.45 3.18 -41.60
CA ARG A 130 -0.35 3.95 -40.66
C ARG A 130 -1.18 3.07 -39.71
N ALA A 131 -1.76 1.98 -40.23
CA ALA A 131 -2.50 1.02 -39.43
C ALA A 131 -1.59 0.30 -38.44
N ALA A 132 -0.44 -0.20 -38.90
CA ALA A 132 0.56 -0.86 -38.07
C ALA A 132 1.15 0.07 -37.01
N SER A 133 1.37 1.34 -37.35
CA SER A 133 1.86 2.34 -36.41
C SER A 133 0.83 2.63 -35.33
N ARG A 134 -0.46 2.73 -35.69
CA ARG A 134 -1.55 2.91 -34.69
C ARG A 134 -1.68 1.70 -33.80
N GLU A 135 -1.69 0.49 -34.37
CA GLU A 135 -1.78 -0.75 -33.59
C GLU A 135 -0.63 -0.88 -32.60
N LYS A 136 0.59 -0.51 -33.01
CA LYS A 136 1.76 -0.51 -32.11
C LYS A 136 1.61 0.49 -30.96
N VAL A 137 1.15 1.71 -31.25
CA VAL A 137 0.89 2.73 -30.20
C VAL A 137 -0.20 2.27 -29.25
N ASP A 138 -1.28 1.68 -29.76
CA ASP A 138 -2.37 1.14 -28.94
C ASP A 138 -1.87 -0.02 -28.05
N GLN A 139 -1.03 -0.89 -28.60
CA GLN A 139 -0.44 -2.01 -27.88
C GLN A 139 0.53 -1.53 -26.76
N ASP A 140 1.36 -0.52 -27.05
CA ASP A 140 2.25 0.09 -26.07
C ASP A 140 1.45 0.79 -24.94
N GLN A 141 0.35 1.45 -25.25
CA GLN A 141 -0.54 2.05 -24.25
C GLN A 141 -1.23 0.99 -23.38
N ILE A 142 -1.68 -0.11 -23.98
CA ILE A 142 -2.29 -1.23 -23.24
C ILE A 142 -1.26 -1.87 -22.32
N SER A 143 -0.03 -2.13 -22.79
CA SER A 143 1.03 -2.71 -21.96
C SER A 143 1.38 -1.82 -20.76
N THR A 144 1.52 -0.52 -20.99
CA THR A 144 1.79 0.46 -19.91
C THR A 144 0.66 0.48 -18.86
N LYS A 145 -0.59 0.46 -19.32
CA LYS A 145 -1.75 0.40 -18.39
C LYS A 145 -1.81 -0.91 -17.63
N LEU A 146 -1.48 -2.03 -18.26
CA LEU A 146 -1.41 -3.34 -17.59
C LEU A 146 -0.31 -3.35 -16.51
N GLU A 147 0.87 -2.82 -16.80
CA GLU A 147 1.94 -2.68 -15.80
C GLU A 147 1.50 -1.85 -14.59
N GLN A 148 0.82 -0.73 -14.82
CA GLN A 148 0.26 0.09 -13.75
C GLN A 148 -0.75 -0.68 -12.89
N ILE A 149 -1.63 -1.47 -13.51
CA ILE A 149 -2.62 -2.29 -12.83
C ILE A 149 -1.95 -3.38 -12.01
N VAL A 150 -0.97 -4.10 -12.57
CA VAL A 150 -0.21 -5.13 -11.84
C VAL A 150 0.53 -4.54 -10.64
N LYS A 151 1.17 -3.39 -10.81
CA LYS A 151 1.82 -2.67 -9.72
C LYS A 151 0.82 -2.26 -8.63
N ARG A 152 -0.35 -1.76 -9.02
CA ARG A 152 -1.41 -1.40 -8.07
C ARG A 152 -1.94 -2.63 -7.34
N GLN A 153 -2.14 -3.74 -8.04
CA GLN A 153 -2.56 -5.00 -7.42
C GLN A 153 -1.55 -5.47 -6.38
N SER A 154 -0.25 -5.46 -6.67
CA SER A 154 0.78 -5.89 -5.71
C SER A 154 0.81 -5.01 -4.46
N ILE A 155 0.52 -3.71 -4.59
CA ILE A 155 0.39 -2.80 -3.45
C ILE A 155 -0.82 -3.18 -2.59
N LEU A 156 -1.98 -3.44 -3.21
CA LEU A 156 -3.20 -3.84 -2.50
C LEU A 156 -3.04 -5.21 -1.81
N GLU A 157 -2.38 -6.17 -2.44
CA GLU A 157 -2.06 -7.45 -1.81
C GLU A 157 -1.13 -7.28 -0.59
N GLY A 158 -0.13 -6.42 -0.69
CA GLY A 158 0.73 -6.06 0.44
C GLY A 158 -0.05 -5.43 1.60
N ARG A 159 -1.00 -4.54 1.29
CA ARG A 159 -1.90 -3.90 2.26
C ARG A 159 -2.86 -4.89 2.89
N ALA A 160 -3.46 -5.81 2.11
CA ALA A 160 -4.33 -6.85 2.63
C ALA A 160 -3.61 -7.77 3.63
N ASN A 161 -2.34 -8.11 3.37
CA ASN A 161 -1.51 -8.87 4.31
C ASN A 161 -1.26 -8.08 5.61
N MET A 162 -0.99 -6.77 5.53
CA MET A 162 -0.89 -5.91 6.70
C MET A 162 -2.19 -5.86 7.51
N LEU A 163 -3.35 -5.75 6.86
CA LEU A 163 -4.66 -5.79 7.51
C LEU A 163 -4.87 -7.09 8.29
N GLY A 164 -4.46 -8.24 7.72
CA GLY A 164 -4.50 -9.53 8.40
C GLY A 164 -3.69 -9.54 9.69
N THR A 165 -2.49 -8.97 9.70
CA THR A 165 -1.64 -8.88 10.89
C THR A 165 -2.14 -7.89 11.94
N LEU A 166 -2.85 -6.83 11.53
CA LEU A 166 -3.48 -5.87 12.43
C LEU A 166 -4.72 -6.46 13.12
N ALA A 167 -5.49 -7.29 12.42
CA ALA A 167 -6.70 -7.90 12.93
C ALA A 167 -6.43 -9.02 13.96
N ASP A 168 -5.33 -9.77 13.81
CA ASP A 168 -4.98 -10.89 14.69
C ASP A 168 -3.55 -10.76 15.24
N PRO A 169 -3.37 -10.00 16.34
CA PRO A 169 -2.05 -9.77 16.95
C PRO A 169 -1.46 -11.01 17.65
N ASN A 170 -2.27 -12.02 17.96
CA ASN A 170 -1.83 -13.26 18.59
C ASN A 170 -1.64 -14.41 17.61
N GLY A 171 -1.90 -14.19 16.34
CA GLY A 171 -1.59 -15.11 15.24
C GLY A 171 -0.10 -15.17 14.97
N ALA A 172 0.68 -15.59 15.99
CA ALA A 172 2.06 -16.00 15.79
C ALA A 172 2.10 -17.06 14.70
N ALA A 173 2.80 -16.73 13.63
CA ALA A 173 3.40 -17.61 12.66
C ALA A 173 3.05 -19.10 12.83
N GLY A 174 2.06 -19.58 12.12
CA GLY A 174 1.92 -21.01 11.99
C GLY A 174 0.49 -21.50 11.98
N LYS A 175 0.01 -21.64 10.81
CA LYS A 175 -0.97 -22.57 10.25
C LYS A 175 -1.97 -21.84 9.37
N SER A 176 -1.66 -21.82 8.09
CA SER A 176 -2.65 -21.77 7.03
C SER A 176 -3.81 -22.69 7.39
N ARG A 177 -4.86 -22.12 7.97
CA ARG A 177 -6.12 -22.82 8.10
C ARG A 177 -6.72 -22.85 6.70
N LYS A 178 -6.72 -24.02 6.07
CA LYS A 178 -7.64 -24.29 4.97
C LYS A 178 -9.04 -23.87 5.43
N PRO A 179 -9.77 -23.10 4.67
CA PRO A 179 -11.16 -22.85 4.96
C PRO A 179 -11.93 -24.15 4.63
N ASP A 180 -12.41 -24.84 5.66
CA ASP A 180 -13.42 -25.84 5.52
C ASP A 180 -14.71 -25.18 4.96
N SER A 181 -15.19 -25.80 3.91
CA SER A 181 -16.40 -25.44 3.20
C SER A 181 -17.62 -25.53 4.11
N ALA A 182 -18.18 -24.39 4.50
CA ALA A 182 -19.61 -24.27 4.75
C ALA A 182 -20.02 -22.78 4.84
N GLY A 183 -20.78 -22.33 3.87
CA GLY A 183 -21.75 -21.26 4.08
C GLY A 183 -21.32 -19.84 3.76
N ASN A 184 -21.62 -19.43 2.53
CA ASN A 184 -22.13 -18.11 2.15
C ASN A 184 -21.16 -16.92 2.00
N ASP A 185 -20.76 -16.71 0.75
CA ASP A 185 -20.77 -15.41 0.03
C ASP A 185 -19.89 -14.23 0.50
N LYS A 186 -18.78 -14.44 1.21
CA LYS A 186 -17.91 -13.30 1.58
C LYS A 186 -16.40 -13.45 1.27
N GLY A 187 -15.98 -14.45 0.53
CA GLY A 187 -14.56 -14.70 0.27
C GLY A 187 -14.15 -15.00 -1.17
N ALA A 188 -15.06 -14.98 -2.12
CA ALA A 188 -14.86 -15.51 -3.48
C ALA A 188 -14.02 -14.63 -4.41
N TRP A 189 -13.45 -13.52 -3.94
CA TRP A 189 -12.79 -12.53 -4.81
C TRP A 189 -11.25 -12.54 -4.73
N LEU A 190 -10.66 -13.35 -3.86
CA LEU A 190 -9.20 -13.42 -3.65
C LEU A 190 -8.55 -14.73 -4.12
N GLU A 191 -9.32 -15.62 -4.76
CA GLU A 191 -8.75 -16.80 -5.38
C GLU A 191 -8.13 -16.43 -6.74
N PRO A 192 -6.85 -16.78 -7.01
CA PRO A 192 -6.21 -16.56 -8.31
C PRO A 192 -6.97 -17.18 -9.48
N HIS A 193 -7.81 -18.17 -9.21
CA HIS A 193 -8.64 -18.87 -10.19
C HIS A 193 -9.86 -18.06 -10.65
N GLY A 194 -10.32 -17.09 -9.88
CA GLY A 194 -11.43 -16.20 -10.27
C GLY A 194 -11.05 -15.28 -11.43
N PHE A 195 -9.81 -14.85 -11.48
CA PHE A 195 -9.28 -13.99 -12.54
C PHE A 195 -9.18 -14.74 -13.88
N SER A 196 -8.71 -15.98 -13.83
CA SER A 196 -8.61 -16.85 -15.02
C SER A 196 -9.98 -17.20 -15.58
N ALA A 197 -10.97 -17.48 -14.75
CA ALA A 197 -12.33 -17.81 -15.18
C ALA A 197 -13.08 -16.59 -15.76
N LEU A 198 -12.86 -15.40 -15.20
CA LEU A 198 -13.42 -14.15 -15.74
C LEU A 198 -12.81 -13.81 -17.10
N PHE A 199 -11.50 -14.01 -17.24
CA PHE A 199 -10.76 -13.80 -18.49
C PHE A 199 -11.18 -14.79 -19.58
N ALA A 200 -11.37 -16.07 -19.23
CA ALA A 200 -11.85 -17.09 -20.16
C ALA A 200 -13.30 -16.82 -20.64
N ARG A 201 -14.18 -16.32 -19.76
CA ARG A 201 -15.57 -16.00 -20.10
C ARG A 201 -15.69 -14.71 -20.94
N LEU A 202 -14.69 -13.83 -20.85
CA LEU A 202 -14.61 -12.59 -21.62
C LEU A 202 -14.09 -12.82 -23.05
N MET A 203 -13.27 -13.89 -23.26
CA MET A 203 -12.67 -14.22 -24.56
C MET A 203 -13.66 -14.77 -25.60
N GLY A 204 -14.90 -15.11 -25.22
CA GLY A 204 -15.93 -15.58 -26.15
C GLY A 204 -16.56 -14.50 -27.06
N ARG A 205 -16.35 -13.22 -26.74
CA ARG A 205 -16.72 -12.06 -27.58
C ARG A 205 -15.52 -11.12 -27.49
N LYS A 206 -14.88 -10.76 -28.59
CA LYS A 206 -13.72 -9.84 -28.56
C LYS A 206 -14.08 -8.59 -27.75
N PRO A 207 -13.78 -8.54 -26.44
CA PRO A 207 -14.09 -7.36 -25.64
C PRO A 207 -13.09 -6.28 -26.03
N ASP A 208 -13.58 -5.06 -26.12
CA ASP A 208 -12.72 -3.89 -26.24
C ASP A 208 -11.70 -3.91 -25.07
N PRO A 209 -10.38 -3.98 -25.36
CA PRO A 209 -9.37 -4.00 -24.30
C PRO A 209 -9.47 -2.82 -23.33
N ALA A 210 -9.91 -1.66 -23.83
CA ALA A 210 -10.12 -0.47 -23.02
C ALA A 210 -11.27 -0.66 -22.00
N ALA A 211 -12.36 -1.33 -22.39
CA ALA A 211 -13.46 -1.64 -21.49
C ALA A 211 -13.08 -2.66 -20.39
N VAL A 212 -12.21 -3.62 -20.73
CA VAL A 212 -11.66 -4.59 -19.76
C VAL A 212 -10.79 -3.88 -18.72
N LEU A 213 -9.87 -3.03 -19.18
CA LEU A 213 -8.99 -2.25 -18.30
C LEU A 213 -9.78 -1.30 -17.40
N ALA A 214 -10.84 -0.65 -17.92
CA ALA A 214 -11.73 0.20 -17.13
C ALA A 214 -12.42 -0.57 -16.00
N ARG A 215 -12.99 -1.75 -16.29
CA ARG A 215 -13.62 -2.61 -15.28
C ARG A 215 -12.64 -3.11 -14.23
N LEU A 216 -11.40 -3.42 -14.65
CA LEU A 216 -10.36 -3.86 -13.75
C LEU A 216 -9.95 -2.72 -12.80
N ASN A 217 -9.74 -1.51 -13.31
CA ASN A 217 -9.48 -0.34 -12.49
C ASN A 217 -10.63 -0.08 -11.49
N GLU A 218 -11.88 -0.12 -11.95
CA GLU A 218 -13.04 0.04 -11.08
C GLU A 218 -13.09 -1.03 -9.97
N SER A 219 -12.69 -2.28 -10.28
CA SER A 219 -12.62 -3.33 -9.26
C SER A 219 -11.53 -3.06 -8.22
N LEU A 220 -10.37 -2.56 -8.65
CA LEU A 220 -9.27 -2.18 -7.75
C LEU A 220 -9.66 -0.96 -6.89
N ASP A 221 -10.37 0.02 -7.47
CA ASP A 221 -10.90 1.17 -6.72
C ASP A 221 -11.87 0.75 -5.63
N ARG A 222 -12.73 -0.24 -5.91
CA ARG A 222 -13.64 -0.81 -4.90
C ARG A 222 -12.89 -1.52 -3.78
N VAL A 223 -11.80 -2.24 -4.10
CA VAL A 223 -10.95 -2.89 -3.09
C VAL A 223 -10.28 -1.83 -2.21
N ASP A 224 -9.65 -0.83 -2.80
CA ASP A 224 -8.98 0.27 -2.08
C ASP A 224 -9.95 1.03 -1.14
N THR A 225 -11.15 1.31 -1.63
CA THR A 225 -12.22 1.94 -0.82
C THR A 225 -12.63 1.04 0.35
N ARG A 226 -12.76 -0.26 0.12
CA ARG A 226 -13.13 -1.23 1.17
C ARG A 226 -12.04 -1.39 2.22
N GLU A 227 -10.78 -1.47 1.81
CA GLU A 227 -9.63 -1.51 2.72
C GLU A 227 -9.58 -0.26 3.59
N THR A 228 -9.71 0.90 2.99
CA THR A 228 -9.71 2.18 3.71
C THR A 228 -10.88 2.27 4.71
N ALA A 229 -12.08 1.86 4.31
CA ALA A 229 -13.24 1.81 5.21
C ALA A 229 -13.04 0.83 6.37
N THR A 230 -12.41 -0.32 6.13
CA THR A 230 -12.10 -1.30 7.18
C THR A 230 -11.10 -0.73 8.18
N LEU A 231 -10.05 -0.04 7.71
CA LEU A 231 -9.10 0.63 8.59
C LEU A 231 -9.75 1.73 9.43
N ALA A 232 -10.60 2.56 8.81
CA ALA A 232 -11.33 3.61 9.53
C ALA A 232 -12.22 3.02 10.64
N ALA A 233 -12.92 1.91 10.36
CA ALA A 233 -13.72 1.21 11.36
C ALA A 233 -12.87 0.59 12.50
N MET A 234 -11.68 0.07 12.18
CA MET A 234 -10.73 -0.41 13.19
C MET A 234 -10.21 0.73 14.07
N GLU A 235 -9.82 1.85 13.47
CA GLU A 235 -9.38 3.07 14.17
C GLU A 235 -10.45 3.53 15.15
N GLU A 236 -11.69 3.71 14.69
CA GLU A 236 -12.83 4.10 15.53
C GLU A 236 -13.09 3.11 16.68
N ASN A 237 -12.98 1.81 16.43
CA ASN A 237 -13.16 0.78 17.45
C ASN A 237 -12.10 0.89 18.55
N PHE A 238 -10.81 1.04 18.18
CA PHE A 238 -9.74 1.20 19.17
C PHE A 238 -9.84 2.51 19.94
N GLU A 239 -10.13 3.61 19.25
CA GLU A 239 -10.32 4.92 19.88
C GLU A 239 -11.54 4.92 20.81
N GLY A 240 -12.66 4.34 20.38
CA GLY A 240 -13.86 4.22 21.20
C GLY A 240 -13.65 3.37 22.44
N LYS A 241 -12.88 2.27 22.36
CA LYS A 241 -12.49 1.48 23.53
C LYS A 241 -11.57 2.28 24.45
N ALA A 242 -10.54 2.94 23.89
CA ALA A 242 -9.63 3.76 24.68
C ALA A 242 -10.35 4.89 25.39
N GLN A 243 -11.30 5.56 24.73
CA GLN A 243 -12.09 6.63 25.34
C GLN A 243 -12.97 6.13 26.48
N ARG A 244 -13.62 4.97 26.33
CA ARG A 244 -14.41 4.36 27.42
C ARG A 244 -13.53 4.06 28.65
N LEU A 245 -12.36 3.45 28.46
CA LEU A 245 -11.43 3.18 29.54
C LEU A 245 -10.92 4.45 30.20
N ARG A 246 -10.60 5.46 29.39
CA ARG A 246 -10.14 6.77 29.89
C ARG A 246 -11.21 7.46 30.73
N THR A 247 -12.46 7.44 30.28
CA THR A 247 -13.58 8.02 31.05
C THR A 247 -13.74 7.29 32.36
N ALA A 248 -13.74 5.97 32.39
CA ALA A 248 -13.88 5.19 33.61
C ALA A 248 -12.71 5.43 34.59
N LEU A 249 -11.48 5.53 34.10
CA LEU A 249 -10.31 5.86 34.91
C LEU A 249 -10.40 7.29 35.50
N ASN A 250 -10.87 8.26 34.68
CA ASN A 250 -11.08 9.62 35.15
C ASN A 250 -12.19 9.71 36.20
N ASP A 251 -13.28 8.94 36.08
CA ASP A 251 -14.38 8.89 37.07
C ASP A 251 -13.89 8.48 38.47
N VAL A 252 -12.86 7.63 38.53
CA VAL A 252 -12.21 7.20 39.77
C VAL A 252 -11.01 8.06 40.17
N GLY A 253 -10.75 9.17 39.47
CA GLY A 253 -9.67 10.11 39.81
C GLY A 253 -8.29 9.69 39.27
N VAL A 254 -8.20 8.62 38.49
CA VAL A 254 -6.94 8.16 37.88
C VAL A 254 -6.60 9.01 36.67
N ARG A 255 -5.65 9.91 36.82
CA ARG A 255 -5.10 10.65 35.68
C ARG A 255 -4.08 9.78 34.98
N VAL A 256 -4.47 9.22 33.85
CA VAL A 256 -3.49 8.58 32.97
C VAL A 256 -2.60 9.67 32.40
N GLY A 257 -1.40 9.78 32.93
CA GLY A 257 -0.40 10.77 32.50
C GLY A 257 -0.15 10.68 30.99
N LYS A 258 0.23 11.81 30.39
CA LYS A 258 0.86 11.77 29.06
C LYS A 258 2.03 10.79 29.15
N PRO A 259 2.31 10.03 28.08
CA PRO A 259 3.46 9.15 28.07
C PRO A 259 4.69 9.97 28.47
N GLU A 260 5.24 9.69 29.67
CA GLU A 260 6.58 10.14 29.96
C GLU A 260 7.47 9.52 28.90
N GLY A 261 8.11 10.40 28.13
CA GLY A 261 8.98 9.96 27.05
C GLY A 261 10.18 9.23 27.64
N ILE A 262 10.03 7.92 27.79
CA ILE A 262 11.19 7.03 27.97
C ILE A 262 11.78 6.91 26.59
N GLY A 263 12.57 7.88 26.19
CA GLY A 263 12.93 7.92 24.80
C GLY A 263 14.36 8.27 24.54
N GLY A 264 14.93 7.55 23.62
CA GLY A 264 15.99 8.01 22.75
C GLY A 264 15.52 9.14 21.81
N PRO A 265 16.37 9.62 20.88
CA PRO A 265 16.03 10.68 19.97
C PRO A 265 14.80 10.28 19.14
N PHE A 266 13.81 11.19 19.07
CA PHE A 266 12.63 11.01 18.21
C PHE A 266 13.08 10.99 16.74
N ILE A 267 13.05 9.83 16.13
CA ILE A 267 13.27 9.67 14.70
C ILE A 267 11.88 9.58 14.06
N PRO A 268 11.40 10.65 13.41
CA PRO A 268 10.12 10.58 12.73
C PRO A 268 10.21 9.55 11.62
N VAL A 269 9.33 8.57 11.62
CA VAL A 269 9.16 7.67 10.49
C VAL A 269 8.66 8.54 9.34
N LYS A 270 9.50 8.81 8.34
CA LYS A 270 9.06 9.34 7.07
C LYS A 270 8.20 8.25 6.43
N LEU A 271 6.89 8.42 6.50
CA LEU A 271 5.98 7.61 5.70
C LEU A 271 6.32 7.93 4.24
N VAL A 272 6.99 7.01 3.58
CA VAL A 272 7.49 7.16 2.20
C VAL A 272 6.33 7.32 1.20
N ASN A 273 5.12 6.97 1.60
CA ASN A 273 3.89 7.20 0.86
C ASN A 273 2.90 7.95 1.76
N ASP A 274 2.59 9.18 1.40
CA ASP A 274 1.63 10.06 2.10
C ASP A 274 0.17 9.65 1.81
N GLY A 275 -0.04 8.35 1.62
CA GLY A 275 -1.34 7.75 1.32
C GLY A 275 -2.27 7.70 2.54
N ASN A 276 -3.56 7.71 2.29
CA ASN A 276 -4.58 7.58 3.35
C ASN A 276 -4.41 6.27 4.13
N PHE A 277 -4.04 5.18 3.46
CA PHE A 277 -3.85 3.87 4.05
C PHE A 277 -2.76 3.90 5.15
N GLU A 278 -1.57 4.40 4.85
CA GLU A 278 -0.43 4.45 5.76
C GLU A 278 -0.73 5.34 6.99
N ARG A 279 -1.48 6.42 6.79
CA ARG A 279 -1.95 7.29 7.89
C ARG A 279 -2.89 6.56 8.83
N HIS A 280 -3.87 5.81 8.32
CA HIS A 280 -4.77 5.00 9.16
C HIS A 280 -4.02 3.91 9.91
N VAL A 281 -3.09 3.20 9.26
CA VAL A 281 -2.25 2.18 9.91
C VAL A 281 -1.46 2.78 11.07
N ALA A 282 -0.81 3.94 10.86
CA ALA A 282 -0.07 4.62 11.92
C ALA A 282 -0.97 5.02 13.10
N ARG A 283 -2.17 5.55 12.85
CA ARG A 283 -3.16 5.89 13.90
C ARG A 283 -3.65 4.66 14.65
N ILE A 284 -3.92 3.56 13.96
CA ILE A 284 -4.32 2.30 14.59
C ILE A 284 -3.22 1.81 15.54
N HIS A 285 -1.94 1.85 15.12
CA HIS A 285 -0.83 1.49 16.01
C HIS A 285 -0.76 2.40 17.25
N GLN A 286 -0.95 3.70 17.09
CA GLN A 286 -0.98 4.64 18.21
C GLN A 286 -2.18 4.39 19.13
N ALA A 287 -3.39 4.21 18.56
CA ALA A 287 -4.60 3.93 19.33
C ALA A 287 -4.48 2.61 20.10
N ARG A 288 -3.91 1.58 19.48
CA ARG A 288 -3.64 0.30 20.13
C ARG A 288 -2.64 0.41 21.26
N ALA A 289 -1.50 1.06 21.04
CA ALA A 289 -0.51 1.29 22.11
C ALA A 289 -1.10 2.11 23.26
N HIS A 290 -1.98 3.07 22.97
CA HIS A 290 -2.72 3.81 23.98
C HIS A 290 -3.68 2.91 24.76
N LEU A 291 -4.47 2.10 24.05
CA LEU A 291 -5.39 1.13 24.65
C LEU A 291 -4.65 0.13 25.56
N GLU A 292 -3.50 -0.39 25.13
CA GLU A 292 -2.69 -1.30 25.94
C GLU A 292 -2.17 -0.65 27.22
N ARG A 293 -1.78 0.62 27.16
CA ARG A 293 -1.39 1.38 28.38
C ARG A 293 -2.57 1.54 29.32
N LEU A 294 -3.73 1.98 28.79
CA LEU A 294 -4.95 2.11 29.60
C LEU A 294 -5.35 0.79 30.24
N THR A 295 -5.27 -0.31 29.51
CA THR A 295 -5.59 -1.65 30.02
C THR A 295 -4.62 -2.08 31.11
N ARG A 296 -3.32 -1.79 30.97
CA ARG A 296 -2.33 -2.05 32.05
C ARG A 296 -2.62 -1.22 33.29
N THR A 297 -2.92 0.07 33.13
CA THR A 297 -3.32 0.93 34.26
C THR A 297 -4.61 0.41 34.89
N LEU A 298 -5.59 0.00 34.09
CA LEU A 298 -6.85 -0.56 34.56
C LEU A 298 -6.65 -1.82 35.44
N ALA A 299 -5.66 -2.65 35.11
CA ALA A 299 -5.37 -3.87 35.88
C ALA A 299 -4.90 -3.59 37.31
N THR A 300 -4.39 -2.39 37.58
CA THR A 300 -3.97 -1.95 38.93
C THR A 300 -5.06 -1.20 39.69
N VAL A 301 -6.17 -0.86 39.04
CA VAL A 301 -7.29 -0.14 39.68
C VAL A 301 -8.31 -1.14 40.21
N PRO A 302 -8.75 -1.05 41.47
CA PRO A 302 -9.62 -2.04 42.12
C PRO A 302 -11.09 -1.86 41.69
N LEU A 303 -11.43 -2.28 40.48
CA LEU A 303 -12.73 -2.11 39.86
C LEU A 303 -13.64 -3.35 39.95
N ARG A 304 -13.16 -4.47 40.51
CA ARG A 304 -13.94 -5.69 40.63
C ARG A 304 -14.59 -5.84 42.01
N LYS A 305 -15.61 -6.73 42.07
CA LYS A 305 -16.23 -7.08 43.35
C LYS A 305 -15.26 -7.85 44.25
N PRO A 306 -15.24 -7.55 45.53
CA PRO A 306 -14.47 -8.32 46.52
C PRO A 306 -15.19 -9.59 46.97
N VAL A 307 -16.51 -9.72 46.73
CA VAL A 307 -17.36 -10.85 47.09
C VAL A 307 -18.12 -11.39 45.87
N GLU A 308 -18.53 -12.63 45.89
CA GLU A 308 -19.38 -13.24 44.88
C GLU A 308 -20.85 -12.83 45.01
N GLY A 309 -21.61 -12.96 43.94
CA GLY A 309 -23.04 -12.66 43.93
C GLY A 309 -23.39 -11.16 43.87
N GLU A 310 -24.56 -10.82 44.40
CA GLU A 310 -25.00 -9.42 44.52
C GLU A 310 -24.21 -8.69 45.61
N LEU A 311 -23.96 -7.38 45.41
CA LEU A 311 -23.32 -6.55 46.42
C LEU A 311 -24.38 -6.10 47.44
N ASP A 312 -24.59 -6.90 48.51
CA ASP A 312 -25.45 -6.50 49.63
C ASP A 312 -24.64 -5.61 50.58
N GLU A 313 -24.72 -4.29 50.37
CA GLU A 313 -24.03 -3.28 51.19
C GLU A 313 -24.81 -3.06 52.49
N SER A 314 -24.20 -3.44 53.60
CA SER A 314 -24.77 -3.23 54.94
C SER A 314 -24.45 -1.85 55.50
N SER A 315 -23.34 -1.24 55.07
CA SER A 315 -22.94 0.10 55.51
C SER A 315 -21.99 0.77 54.54
N GLY A 316 -22.26 2.02 54.14
CA GLY A 316 -21.48 2.82 53.21
C GLY A 316 -20.30 3.52 53.82
N PHE A 317 -19.47 4.11 52.93
CA PHE A 317 -18.34 4.97 53.25
C PHE A 317 -18.81 6.33 53.79
N GLY A 318 -18.14 6.84 54.81
CA GLY A 318 -18.34 8.21 55.28
C GLY A 318 -18.66 8.32 56.79
N VAL A 319 -19.10 9.50 57.20
CA VAL A 319 -19.43 9.75 58.62
C VAL A 319 -20.73 9.06 58.97
N ARG A 320 -20.69 8.18 59.97
CA ARG A 320 -21.85 7.45 60.50
C ARG A 320 -21.77 7.37 62.04
N THR A 321 -22.86 7.03 62.71
CA THR A 321 -22.86 6.72 64.13
C THR A 321 -22.14 5.39 64.38
N ASP A 322 -21.10 5.40 65.18
CA ASP A 322 -20.37 4.19 65.54
C ASP A 322 -21.27 3.24 66.30
N PRO A 323 -21.43 1.97 65.92
CA PRO A 323 -22.38 1.04 66.55
C PRO A 323 -22.01 0.65 68.03
N PHE A 324 -20.75 0.87 68.40
CA PHE A 324 -20.27 0.48 69.75
C PHE A 324 -20.30 1.60 70.74
N ILE A 325 -20.02 2.85 70.37
CA ILE A 325 -19.94 4.00 71.23
C ILE A 325 -21.02 5.04 70.98
N GLY A 326 -21.86 4.90 70.01
CA GLY A 326 -22.95 5.80 69.66
C GLY A 326 -22.53 7.22 69.24
N LYS A 327 -21.27 7.47 68.93
CA LYS A 327 -20.73 8.77 68.54
C LYS A 327 -20.46 8.79 67.00
N PRO A 328 -20.50 9.97 66.40
CA PRO A 328 -20.09 10.11 65.02
C PRO A 328 -18.64 9.62 64.78
N ALA A 329 -18.43 8.74 63.79
CA ALA A 329 -17.11 8.22 63.36
C ALA A 329 -17.05 8.12 61.89
N MET A 330 -15.84 8.23 61.34
CA MET A 330 -15.59 8.03 59.94
C MET A 330 -15.48 6.54 59.63
N HIS A 331 -16.33 6.04 58.75
CA HIS A 331 -16.21 4.71 58.18
C HIS A 331 -15.35 4.78 56.91
N THR A 332 -14.19 4.15 56.97
CA THR A 332 -13.14 4.27 55.95
C THR A 332 -13.32 3.30 54.77
N GLY A 333 -14.39 2.49 54.79
CA GLY A 333 -14.69 1.48 53.78
C GLY A 333 -16.17 1.31 53.52
N ILE A 334 -16.50 0.20 52.94
CA ILE A 334 -17.87 -0.31 52.74
C ILE A 334 -17.93 -1.69 53.42
N ASP A 335 -19.05 -1.97 54.06
CA ASP A 335 -19.30 -3.28 54.63
C ASP A 335 -20.26 -4.07 53.75
N PHE A 336 -19.80 -5.23 53.24
CA PHE A 336 -20.61 -6.16 52.48
C PHE A 336 -21.06 -7.31 53.37
N ARG A 337 -22.38 -7.61 53.36
CA ARG A 337 -22.91 -8.79 54.04
C ARG A 337 -22.44 -10.05 53.32
N GLY A 338 -22.21 -11.10 54.09
CA GLY A 338 -21.88 -12.43 53.64
C GLY A 338 -21.78 -13.37 54.80
N ASP A 339 -21.90 -14.67 54.52
CA ASP A 339 -21.77 -15.68 55.54
C ASP A 339 -20.29 -15.91 55.94
N SER A 340 -20.08 -16.31 57.20
CA SER A 340 -18.72 -16.64 57.62
C SER A 340 -18.21 -17.87 56.83
N GLY A 341 -17.10 -17.70 56.14
CA GLY A 341 -16.53 -18.70 55.27
C GLY A 341 -16.69 -18.42 53.76
N ASP A 342 -17.50 -17.41 53.39
CA ASP A 342 -17.62 -16.98 52.00
C ASP A 342 -16.26 -16.48 51.44
N PRO A 343 -15.92 -16.76 50.18
CA PRO A 343 -14.64 -16.38 49.64
C PRO A 343 -14.53 -14.87 49.44
N VAL A 344 -13.37 -14.33 49.79
CA VAL A 344 -12.98 -12.94 49.52
C VAL A 344 -12.00 -12.89 48.38
N HIS A 345 -12.31 -12.04 47.40
CA HIS A 345 -11.55 -11.94 46.16
C HIS A 345 -10.77 -10.62 46.05
N ALA A 346 -9.57 -10.68 45.50
CA ALA A 346 -8.78 -9.49 45.22
C ALA A 346 -9.42 -8.69 44.06
N THR A 347 -9.68 -7.40 44.30
CA THR A 347 -10.37 -6.52 43.34
C THR A 347 -9.49 -6.02 42.21
N ALA A 348 -8.15 -6.10 42.37
CA ALA A 348 -7.13 -5.84 41.35
C ALA A 348 -5.90 -6.74 41.56
N ALA A 349 -5.01 -6.80 40.57
CA ALA A 349 -3.71 -7.46 40.71
C ALA A 349 -2.79 -6.60 41.62
N GLY A 350 -1.90 -7.24 42.39
CA GLY A 350 -0.99 -6.50 43.25
C GLY A 350 -0.07 -7.42 44.09
N THR A 351 0.51 -6.85 45.11
CA THR A 351 1.37 -7.55 46.10
C THR A 351 0.83 -7.36 47.50
N VAL A 352 0.72 -8.43 48.25
CA VAL A 352 0.25 -8.36 49.64
C VAL A 352 1.27 -7.61 50.50
N THR A 353 0.86 -6.51 51.12
CA THR A 353 1.68 -5.71 52.04
C THR A 353 1.43 -6.05 53.50
N GLU A 354 0.19 -6.45 53.86
CA GLU A 354 -0.17 -6.89 55.22
C GLU A 354 -1.09 -8.12 55.15
N ALA A 355 -0.86 -9.09 56.01
CA ALA A 355 -1.70 -10.31 56.10
C ALA A 355 -1.61 -10.83 57.53
N GLY A 356 -2.60 -10.49 58.38
CA GLY A 356 -2.56 -10.84 59.81
C GLY A 356 -3.60 -10.12 60.64
N TRP A 357 -3.37 -10.09 61.97
CA TRP A 357 -4.24 -9.35 62.89
C TRP A 357 -3.86 -7.87 62.91
N SER A 358 -4.79 -6.98 62.63
CA SER A 358 -4.58 -5.52 62.57
C SER A 358 -5.66 -4.79 63.37
N GLY A 359 -5.43 -4.59 64.63
CA GLY A 359 -6.26 -3.77 65.50
C GLY A 359 -7.77 -4.01 65.39
N GLY A 360 -8.55 -2.95 65.14
CA GLY A 360 -9.99 -3.01 64.90
C GLY A 360 -10.44 -3.78 63.70
N TYR A 361 -9.59 -3.93 62.69
CA TYR A 361 -9.88 -4.74 61.49
C TYR A 361 -9.91 -6.24 61.75
N GLY A 362 -9.38 -6.72 62.88
CA GLY A 362 -9.23 -8.13 63.15
C GLY A 362 -8.22 -8.78 62.18
N ARG A 363 -8.55 -9.93 61.57
CA ARG A 363 -7.76 -10.48 60.49
C ARG A 363 -7.98 -9.67 59.22
N MET A 364 -6.89 -9.13 58.69
CA MET A 364 -6.89 -8.20 57.56
C MET A 364 -5.85 -8.58 56.53
N VAL A 365 -6.17 -8.36 55.28
CA VAL A 365 -5.25 -8.39 54.15
C VAL A 365 -5.20 -6.99 53.57
N GLU A 366 -3.99 -6.48 53.30
CA GLU A 366 -3.77 -5.29 52.48
C GLU A 366 -2.99 -5.68 51.24
N ILE A 367 -3.43 -5.17 50.07
CA ILE A 367 -2.80 -5.40 48.77
C ILE A 367 -2.43 -4.06 48.15
N ASP A 368 -1.14 -3.88 47.84
CA ASP A 368 -0.64 -2.77 47.05
C ASP A 368 -0.76 -3.15 45.57
N HIS A 369 -1.52 -2.35 44.82
CA HIS A 369 -1.74 -2.53 43.39
C HIS A 369 -0.77 -1.73 42.52
N GLY A 370 0.10 -0.93 43.12
CA GLY A 370 0.93 0.06 42.44
C GLY A 370 0.17 1.33 42.08
N ASN A 371 0.88 2.32 41.56
CA ASN A 371 0.33 3.63 41.22
C ASN A 371 -0.41 4.35 42.36
N GLY A 372 -0.03 4.08 43.62
CA GLY A 372 -0.65 4.63 44.83
C GLY A 372 -1.95 3.95 45.24
N PHE A 373 -2.41 2.91 44.56
CA PHE A 373 -3.64 2.19 44.90
C PHE A 373 -3.34 1.04 45.85
N ALA A 374 -4.13 0.95 46.93
CA ALA A 374 -4.16 -0.21 47.79
C ALA A 374 -5.60 -0.56 48.17
N THR A 375 -5.83 -1.81 48.58
CA THR A 375 -7.12 -2.27 49.12
C THR A 375 -6.91 -3.01 50.41
N ARG A 376 -7.89 -2.87 51.36
CA ARG A 376 -7.95 -3.60 52.61
C ARG A 376 -9.19 -4.44 52.70
N TYR A 377 -9.02 -5.63 53.27
CA TYR A 377 -10.06 -6.64 53.48
C TYR A 377 -10.04 -7.02 54.95
N GLY A 378 -11.01 -6.52 55.74
CA GLY A 378 -11.06 -6.69 57.17
C GLY A 378 -12.09 -7.70 57.63
N HIS A 379 -12.07 -7.99 58.90
CA HIS A 379 -12.96 -8.90 59.66
C HIS A 379 -12.95 -10.36 59.21
N MET A 380 -11.91 -10.76 58.47
CA MET A 380 -11.79 -12.09 57.87
C MET A 380 -11.79 -13.21 58.94
N SER A 381 -12.37 -14.36 58.60
CA SER A 381 -12.27 -15.59 59.41
C SER A 381 -10.96 -16.32 59.15
N LYS A 382 -10.45 -16.24 57.92
CA LYS A 382 -9.24 -16.92 57.46
C LYS A 382 -8.51 -16.09 56.42
N ILE A 383 -7.18 -16.16 56.45
CA ILE A 383 -6.30 -15.52 55.45
C ILE A 383 -5.56 -16.66 54.67
N ASP A 384 -5.65 -16.67 53.34
CA ASP A 384 -5.06 -17.68 52.51
C ASP A 384 -3.80 -17.19 51.75
N VAL A 385 -3.35 -15.97 52.06
CA VAL A 385 -2.21 -15.34 51.37
C VAL A 385 -1.17 -14.87 52.38
N LYS A 386 0.06 -14.58 51.92
CA LYS A 386 1.19 -14.16 52.75
C LYS A 386 1.74 -12.83 52.26
N VAL A 387 2.31 -12.05 53.18
CA VAL A 387 3.05 -10.82 52.84
C VAL A 387 4.13 -11.10 51.83
N GLY A 388 4.22 -10.24 50.79
CA GLY A 388 5.11 -10.36 49.66
C GLY A 388 4.57 -11.24 48.54
N GLN A 389 3.41 -11.90 48.68
CA GLN A 389 2.80 -12.71 47.64
C GLN A 389 2.22 -11.85 46.52
N SER A 390 2.52 -12.18 45.25
CA SER A 390 1.86 -11.57 44.09
C SER A 390 0.47 -12.16 43.91
N ILE A 391 -0.53 -11.31 43.76
CA ILE A 391 -1.95 -11.64 43.66
C ILE A 391 -2.45 -11.28 42.26
N LYS A 392 -3.21 -12.21 41.69
CA LYS A 392 -3.94 -11.94 40.44
C LYS A 392 -5.32 -11.36 40.76
N ILE A 393 -5.83 -10.55 39.85
CA ILE A 393 -7.20 -10.05 39.90
C ILE A 393 -8.21 -11.20 40.04
N GLY A 394 -9.16 -11.08 40.95
CA GLY A 394 -10.16 -12.12 41.24
C GLY A 394 -9.63 -13.36 41.98
N GLN A 395 -8.37 -13.35 42.43
CA GLN A 395 -7.82 -14.45 43.24
C GLN A 395 -8.44 -14.43 44.61
N VAL A 396 -8.85 -15.62 45.13
CA VAL A 396 -9.27 -15.76 46.54
C VAL A 396 -8.10 -15.47 47.46
N ILE A 397 -8.32 -14.63 48.47
CA ILE A 397 -7.31 -14.17 49.45
C ILE A 397 -7.63 -14.58 50.87
N GLY A 398 -8.84 -15.11 51.12
CA GLY A 398 -9.31 -15.60 52.37
C GLY A 398 -10.83 -15.68 52.44
N GLU A 399 -11.40 -15.69 53.62
CA GLU A 399 -12.82 -15.92 53.88
C GLU A 399 -13.42 -14.84 54.77
N ILE A 400 -14.70 -14.49 54.53
CA ILE A 400 -15.48 -13.57 55.38
C ILE A 400 -15.57 -14.10 56.79
N GLY A 401 -15.55 -13.20 57.76
CA GLY A 401 -15.71 -13.54 59.17
C GLY A 401 -16.32 -12.39 59.98
N SER A 402 -16.04 -12.43 61.28
CA SER A 402 -16.47 -11.39 62.26
C SER A 402 -15.39 -11.16 63.29
N THR A 403 -14.13 -11.06 62.86
CA THR A 403 -12.99 -10.84 63.76
C THR A 403 -12.73 -9.36 64.01
N GLY A 404 -12.07 -9.04 65.12
CA GLY A 404 -11.82 -7.65 65.51
C GLY A 404 -13.07 -6.90 65.97
N ARG A 405 -13.23 -5.64 65.53
CA ARG A 405 -14.37 -4.79 65.96
C ARG A 405 -15.53 -4.95 64.96
N SER A 406 -16.24 -6.06 64.99
CA SER A 406 -17.33 -6.42 64.12
C SER A 406 -18.60 -6.78 64.94
N THR A 407 -19.77 -6.46 64.42
CA THR A 407 -21.08 -6.76 65.05
C THR A 407 -21.69 -8.05 64.50
N GLY A 408 -21.14 -8.66 63.47
CA GLY A 408 -21.61 -9.90 62.82
C GLY A 408 -20.80 -10.20 61.56
N PRO A 409 -21.00 -11.34 60.90
CA PRO A 409 -20.27 -11.69 59.71
C PRO A 409 -20.49 -10.67 58.59
N HIS A 410 -19.39 -10.08 58.08
CA HIS A 410 -19.35 -9.20 56.93
C HIS A 410 -17.93 -9.00 56.48
N LEU A 411 -17.73 -8.51 55.24
CA LEU A 411 -16.46 -8.05 54.74
C LEU A 411 -16.40 -6.52 54.87
N HIS A 412 -15.41 -6.00 55.61
CA HIS A 412 -15.04 -4.59 55.55
C HIS A 412 -14.03 -4.39 54.45
N TYR A 413 -14.40 -3.58 53.44
CA TYR A 413 -13.60 -3.34 52.23
C TYR A 413 -13.23 -1.85 52.10
N GLU A 414 -11.92 -1.57 52.00
CA GLU A 414 -11.42 -0.22 51.73
C GLU A 414 -10.69 -0.15 50.40
N THR A 415 -10.88 0.96 49.68
CA THR A 415 -9.98 1.42 48.62
C THR A 415 -9.19 2.60 49.11
N ARG A 416 -7.90 2.61 48.87
CA ARG A 416 -6.97 3.64 49.29
C ARG A 416 -6.20 4.22 48.11
N ILE A 417 -5.96 5.54 48.14
CA ILE A 417 -5.12 6.25 47.20
C ILE A 417 -4.05 7.00 48.02
N ASP A 418 -2.79 6.74 47.74
CA ASP A 418 -1.62 7.32 48.40
C ASP A 418 -1.71 7.21 49.95
N GLY A 419 -2.31 6.12 50.42
CA GLY A 419 -2.52 5.86 51.84
C GLY A 419 -3.82 6.39 52.43
N ASP A 420 -4.56 7.24 51.74
CA ASP A 420 -5.83 7.79 52.20
C ASP A 420 -7.01 6.92 51.78
N ALA A 421 -7.97 6.70 52.70
CA ALA A 421 -9.19 5.96 52.38
C ALA A 421 -10.13 6.79 51.50
N VAL A 422 -10.57 6.22 50.37
CA VAL A 422 -11.51 6.83 49.45
C VAL A 422 -12.75 5.98 49.31
N ASN A 423 -13.88 6.58 48.83
CA ASN A 423 -15.13 5.86 48.70
C ASN A 423 -15.03 4.74 47.61
N PRO A 424 -15.09 3.47 48.02
CA PRO A 424 -14.99 2.32 47.09
C PRO A 424 -16.13 2.21 46.08
N GLN A 425 -17.33 2.75 46.38
CA GLN A 425 -18.47 2.70 45.45
C GLN A 425 -18.16 3.31 44.09
N LYS A 426 -17.31 4.39 44.06
CA LYS A 426 -16.90 5.00 42.79
C LYS A 426 -16.17 4.03 41.88
N PHE A 427 -15.35 3.15 42.46
CA PHE A 427 -14.58 2.14 41.74
C PHE A 427 -15.47 1.00 41.24
N LEU A 428 -16.39 0.52 42.08
CA LEU A 428 -17.33 -0.53 41.73
C LEU A 428 -18.27 -0.07 40.58
N HIS A 429 -18.85 1.15 40.70
CA HIS A 429 -19.64 1.71 39.58
C HIS A 429 -18.87 1.89 38.29
N ALA A 430 -17.59 2.28 38.36
CA ALA A 430 -16.76 2.33 37.16
C ALA A 430 -16.52 0.94 36.56
N GLY A 431 -16.38 -0.09 37.39
CA GLY A 431 -16.31 -1.48 37.00
C GLY A 431 -17.58 -1.99 36.31
N GLU A 432 -18.74 -1.60 36.80
CA GLU A 432 -20.06 -1.89 36.21
C GLU A 432 -20.19 -1.26 34.79
N LYS A 433 -19.87 0.04 34.65
CA LYS A 433 -19.89 0.76 33.37
C LYS A 433 -18.97 0.12 32.33
N LEU A 434 -17.89 -0.52 32.76
CA LEU A 434 -16.96 -1.25 31.90
C LEU A 434 -17.39 -2.69 31.62
N GLY A 435 -18.47 -3.18 32.25
CA GLY A 435 -18.91 -4.57 32.14
C GLY A 435 -17.97 -5.56 32.81
N LEU A 436 -17.15 -5.10 33.79
CA LEU A 436 -16.26 -5.94 34.61
C LEU A 436 -17.03 -6.55 35.78
N ILE A 437 -18.15 -5.95 36.14
CA ILE A 437 -19.11 -6.36 37.15
C ILE A 437 -20.46 -6.44 36.42
N ALA A 438 -21.22 -7.52 36.61
CA ALA A 438 -22.58 -7.57 36.10
C ALA A 438 -23.41 -6.45 36.72
N SER A 439 -24.12 -5.66 35.92
CA SER A 439 -25.10 -4.69 36.41
C SER A 439 -26.23 -5.44 37.11
N GLN A 440 -26.58 -4.97 38.27
CA GLN A 440 -27.75 -5.44 39.05
C GLN A 440 -29.01 -5.14 38.28
#